data_419a17b349bcb2a9398892380f69909e
#
_entry.id   419a17b349bcb2a9398892380f69909e
#
_cell.length_a   1.000
_cell.length_b   1.000
_cell.length_c   1.000
_cell.angle_alpha   90.00
_cell.angle_beta   90.00
_cell.angle_gamma   90.00
#
_symmetry.space_group_name_H-M   'P 1'
#
loop_
_entity.id
_entity.type
_entity.pdbx_description
1 polymer ?
#
loop_
_entity_poly.entity_id
_entity_poly.type
_entity_poly.pdbx_seq_one_letter_code
_entity_poly.pdbx_strand_id
1 'polypeptide(L)'
;MGRQFSEAERVDIFNLLMERGKELFGALGLKKTTVEDITKEVGIAQGSFYAFFDSKEELYFEVLEMEEKALWESLRSQLSDIRLDRKGFKQFLSISLDLIHENPFIKDLVQNNSYSKLLRKVPESKMSAHLAEERAILTESLGSYQREGTMKKVEPDVLAGLFHALFLLYLHKEDIGVDIFPDVIGLMLDLTSDGLINTGERNLE
;
A
#
# COMPACT_ATOMS: atom_id res chain seq x y z
N MET A 1 -25.47 13.96 -27.80
CA MET A 1 -25.38 14.75 -26.56
C MET A 1 -25.29 13.74 -25.43
N GLY A 2 -24.19 13.71 -24.70
CA GLY A 2 -24.05 12.86 -23.51
C GLY A 2 -25.02 13.33 -22.41
N ARG A 3 -25.59 12.38 -21.67
CA ARG A 3 -26.45 12.68 -20.51
C ARG A 3 -25.62 13.49 -19.50
N GLN A 4 -26.09 14.66 -19.13
CA GLN A 4 -25.47 15.48 -18.11
C GLN A 4 -25.97 14.93 -16.75
N PHE A 5 -25.03 14.43 -15.94
CA PHE A 5 -25.33 13.93 -14.59
C PHE A 5 -25.51 15.10 -13.62
N SER A 6 -26.47 14.99 -12.72
CA SER A 6 -26.57 15.88 -11.56
C SER A 6 -25.38 15.67 -10.61
N GLU A 7 -25.13 16.61 -9.69
CA GLU A 7 -24.04 16.50 -8.72
C GLU A 7 -24.17 15.23 -7.85
N ALA A 8 -25.39 14.91 -7.39
CA ALA A 8 -25.65 13.69 -6.63
C ALA A 8 -25.36 12.42 -7.46
N GLU A 9 -25.85 12.36 -8.72
CA GLU A 9 -25.54 11.24 -9.62
C GLU A 9 -24.03 11.12 -9.88
N ARG A 10 -23.29 12.23 -9.96
CA ARG A 10 -21.82 12.20 -10.13
C ARG A 10 -21.14 11.55 -8.94
N VAL A 11 -21.51 11.89 -7.71
CA VAL A 11 -20.96 11.29 -6.51
C VAL A 11 -21.25 9.78 -6.46
N ASP A 12 -22.51 9.39 -6.74
CA ASP A 12 -22.91 7.98 -6.74
C ASP A 12 -22.16 7.17 -7.80
N ILE A 13 -22.03 7.71 -9.03
CA ILE A 13 -21.30 7.05 -10.11
C ILE A 13 -19.80 6.96 -9.79
N PHE A 14 -19.20 8.00 -9.23
CA PHE A 14 -17.81 7.98 -8.80
C PHE A 14 -17.56 6.85 -7.78
N ASN A 15 -18.40 6.77 -6.76
CA ASN A 15 -18.29 5.72 -5.74
C ASN A 15 -18.47 4.31 -6.34
N LEU A 16 -19.40 4.13 -7.26
CA LEU A 16 -19.59 2.87 -7.97
C LEU A 16 -18.40 2.52 -8.86
N LEU A 17 -17.79 3.50 -9.54
CA LEU A 17 -16.57 3.28 -10.32
C LEU A 17 -15.40 2.83 -9.45
N MET A 18 -15.25 3.42 -8.27
CA MET A 18 -14.23 3.03 -7.29
C MET A 18 -14.47 1.60 -6.77
N GLU A 19 -15.72 1.29 -6.37
CA GLU A 19 -16.11 -0.03 -5.84
C GLU A 19 -15.93 -1.13 -6.89
N ARG A 20 -16.55 -0.98 -8.08
CA ARG A 20 -16.48 -1.98 -9.15
C ARG A 20 -15.10 -2.07 -9.78
N GLY A 21 -14.39 -0.93 -9.86
CA GLY A 21 -12.98 -0.89 -10.26
C GLY A 21 -12.12 -1.74 -9.34
N LYS A 22 -12.25 -1.57 -8.02
CA LYS A 22 -11.56 -2.38 -7.01
C LYS A 22 -11.82 -3.87 -7.20
N GLU A 23 -13.09 -4.27 -7.31
CA GLU A 23 -13.48 -5.68 -7.49
C GLU A 23 -12.86 -6.29 -8.76
N LEU A 24 -13.01 -5.60 -9.89
CA LEU A 24 -12.48 -6.07 -11.18
C LEU A 24 -10.96 -6.12 -11.22
N PHE A 25 -10.29 -5.11 -10.69
CA PHE A 25 -8.84 -5.10 -10.62
C PHE A 25 -8.31 -6.18 -9.67
N GLY A 26 -8.96 -6.41 -8.53
CA GLY A 26 -8.60 -7.48 -7.61
C GLY A 26 -8.78 -8.88 -8.20
N ALA A 27 -9.82 -9.07 -9.04
CA ALA A 27 -10.12 -10.37 -9.64
C ALA A 27 -9.32 -10.64 -10.93
N LEU A 28 -9.13 -9.64 -11.80
CA LEU A 28 -8.58 -9.80 -13.14
C LEU A 28 -7.21 -9.15 -13.33
N GLY A 29 -6.83 -8.25 -12.43
CA GLY A 29 -5.66 -7.40 -12.53
C GLY A 29 -5.84 -6.20 -13.48
N LEU A 30 -4.98 -5.20 -13.34
CA LEU A 30 -5.01 -3.98 -14.17
C LEU A 30 -4.93 -4.29 -15.68
N LYS A 31 -4.13 -5.29 -16.09
CA LYS A 31 -3.89 -5.61 -17.49
C LYS A 31 -5.13 -6.10 -18.21
N LYS A 32 -5.90 -6.99 -17.57
CA LYS A 32 -7.05 -7.66 -18.20
C LYS A 32 -8.35 -6.86 -18.07
N THR A 33 -8.49 -6.05 -17.04
CA THR A 33 -9.66 -5.19 -16.84
C THR A 33 -9.71 -4.11 -17.91
N THR A 34 -10.88 -3.92 -18.53
CA THR A 34 -11.11 -2.86 -19.53
C THR A 34 -12.07 -1.81 -18.98
N VAL A 35 -12.08 -0.61 -19.59
CA VAL A 35 -13.08 0.44 -19.27
C VAL A 35 -14.49 -0.04 -19.57
N GLU A 36 -14.67 -0.88 -20.60
CA GLU A 36 -15.96 -1.46 -20.94
C GLU A 36 -16.47 -2.39 -19.83
N ASP A 37 -15.60 -3.24 -19.26
CA ASP A 37 -15.99 -4.12 -18.14
C ASP A 37 -16.45 -3.28 -16.94
N ILE A 38 -15.68 -2.25 -16.56
CA ILE A 38 -16.00 -1.38 -15.44
C ILE A 38 -17.33 -0.66 -15.65
N THR A 39 -17.51 -0.04 -16.80
CA THR A 39 -18.72 0.74 -17.11
C THR A 39 -19.96 -0.12 -17.23
N LYS A 40 -19.82 -1.37 -17.67
CA LYS A 40 -20.90 -2.36 -17.70
C LYS A 40 -21.37 -2.72 -16.29
N GLU A 41 -20.44 -2.96 -15.36
CA GLU A 41 -20.79 -3.24 -13.96
C GLU A 41 -21.43 -2.04 -13.24
N VAL A 42 -21.02 -0.82 -13.59
CA VAL A 42 -21.60 0.43 -13.05
C VAL A 42 -22.94 0.78 -13.72
N GLY A 43 -23.23 0.24 -14.90
CA GLY A 43 -24.46 0.54 -15.65
C GLY A 43 -24.43 1.90 -16.36
N ILE A 44 -23.26 2.39 -16.78
CA ILE A 44 -23.10 3.64 -17.53
C ILE A 44 -22.52 3.39 -18.92
N ALA A 45 -22.69 4.35 -19.83
CA ALA A 45 -22.05 4.29 -21.15
C ALA A 45 -20.51 4.44 -21.00
N GLN A 46 -19.75 3.71 -21.82
CA GLN A 46 -18.27 3.77 -21.79
C GLN A 46 -17.72 5.20 -21.92
N GLY A 47 -18.31 6.04 -22.77
CA GLY A 47 -17.93 7.44 -22.91
C GLY A 47 -18.12 8.26 -21.64
N SER A 48 -19.04 7.85 -20.74
CA SER A 48 -19.28 8.55 -19.48
C SER A 48 -18.16 8.35 -18.45
N PHE A 49 -17.38 7.28 -18.58
CA PHE A 49 -16.20 7.02 -17.74
C PHE A 49 -15.21 8.20 -17.77
N TYR A 50 -14.99 8.74 -18.98
CA TYR A 50 -14.03 9.81 -19.20
C TYR A 50 -14.44 11.19 -18.65
N ALA A 51 -15.67 11.28 -18.06
CA ALA A 51 -16.08 12.43 -17.26
C ALA A 51 -15.59 12.35 -15.80
N PHE A 52 -15.01 11.20 -15.39
CA PHE A 52 -14.53 10.93 -14.03
C PHE A 52 -13.02 10.65 -13.99
N PHE A 53 -12.51 9.87 -14.94
CA PHE A 53 -11.12 9.43 -14.99
C PHE A 53 -10.60 9.48 -16.44
N ASP A 54 -9.38 9.95 -16.63
CA ASP A 54 -8.73 10.02 -17.95
C ASP A 54 -8.34 8.63 -18.48
N SER A 55 -8.15 7.66 -17.58
CA SER A 55 -7.77 6.29 -17.91
C SER A 55 -8.17 5.31 -16.81
N LYS A 56 -8.21 4.01 -17.14
CA LYS A 56 -8.38 2.96 -16.12
C LYS A 56 -7.20 2.88 -15.15
N GLU A 57 -6.03 3.30 -15.59
CA GLU A 57 -4.84 3.41 -14.75
C GLU A 57 -5.00 4.52 -13.70
N GLU A 58 -5.66 5.62 -14.03
CA GLU A 58 -6.00 6.65 -13.05
C GLU A 58 -7.00 6.14 -12.03
N LEU A 59 -8.08 5.48 -12.45
CA LEU A 59 -9.01 4.83 -11.52
C LEU A 59 -8.29 3.81 -10.63
N TYR A 60 -7.38 3.00 -11.19
CA TYR A 60 -6.59 2.05 -10.43
C TYR A 60 -5.76 2.74 -9.35
N PHE A 61 -5.15 3.87 -9.69
CA PHE A 61 -4.35 4.66 -8.75
C PHE A 61 -5.18 5.23 -7.60
N GLU A 62 -6.35 5.79 -7.88
CA GLU A 62 -7.29 6.27 -6.84
C GLU A 62 -7.75 5.12 -5.93
N VAL A 63 -8.01 3.93 -6.50
CA VAL A 63 -8.32 2.74 -5.71
C VAL A 63 -7.12 2.31 -4.86
N LEU A 64 -5.88 2.40 -5.37
CA LEU A 64 -4.67 2.11 -4.60
C LEU A 64 -4.55 3.02 -3.38
N GLU A 65 -4.68 4.34 -3.56
CA GLU A 65 -4.63 5.31 -2.47
C GLU A 65 -5.70 5.03 -1.39
N MET A 66 -6.91 4.66 -1.82
CA MET A 66 -7.98 4.27 -0.90
C MET A 66 -7.63 3.00 -0.10
N GLU A 67 -7.09 1.97 -0.76
CA GLU A 67 -6.70 0.71 -0.12
C GLU A 67 -5.53 0.89 0.85
N GLU A 68 -4.55 1.68 0.49
CA GLU A 68 -3.43 2.00 1.36
C GLU A 68 -3.87 2.77 2.61
N LYS A 69 -4.77 3.74 2.44
CA LYS A 69 -5.35 4.46 3.58
C LYS A 69 -6.09 3.51 4.54
N ALA A 70 -6.92 2.61 4.01
CA ALA A 70 -7.62 1.60 4.80
C ALA A 70 -6.63 0.66 5.52
N LEU A 71 -5.53 0.29 4.85
CA LEU A 71 -4.45 -0.50 5.43
C LEU A 71 -3.78 0.21 6.60
N TRP A 72 -3.43 1.51 6.44
CA TRP A 72 -2.85 2.31 7.52
C TRP A 72 -3.79 2.48 8.71
N GLU A 73 -5.10 2.66 8.47
CA GLU A 73 -6.11 2.73 9.53
C GLU A 73 -6.21 1.39 10.30
N SER A 74 -6.20 0.27 9.57
CA SER A 74 -6.20 -1.07 10.16
C SER A 74 -4.94 -1.33 11.00
N LEU A 75 -3.76 -0.99 10.47
CA LEU A 75 -2.49 -1.08 11.20
C LEU A 75 -2.53 -0.25 12.47
N ARG A 76 -2.94 1.01 12.39
CA ARG A 76 -3.04 1.91 13.56
C ARG A 76 -3.95 1.33 14.63
N SER A 77 -5.09 0.76 14.24
CA SER A 77 -6.03 0.13 15.16
C SER A 77 -5.43 -1.09 15.86
N GLN A 78 -4.73 -1.96 15.12
CA GLN A 78 -4.14 -3.19 15.68
C GLN A 78 -2.90 -2.93 16.53
N LEU A 79 -2.25 -1.77 16.34
CA LEU A 79 -0.99 -1.44 16.97
C LEU A 79 -1.12 -0.46 18.14
N SER A 80 -2.33 0.02 18.43
CA SER A 80 -2.57 1.05 19.47
C SER A 80 -1.99 0.69 20.84
N ASP A 81 -1.93 -0.60 21.18
CA ASP A 81 -1.47 -1.11 22.46
C ASP A 81 -0.06 -1.74 22.42
N ILE A 82 0.60 -1.70 21.23
CA ILE A 82 1.91 -2.31 21.08
C ILE A 82 3.00 -1.31 21.48
N ARG A 83 3.77 -1.67 22.52
CA ARG A 83 4.95 -0.91 22.89
C ARG A 83 6.05 -1.08 21.84
N LEU A 84 6.65 0.02 21.38
CA LEU A 84 7.76 -0.01 20.44
C LEU A 84 9.08 -0.38 21.14
N ASP A 85 9.21 -1.67 21.47
CA ASP A 85 10.49 -2.33 21.74
C ASP A 85 10.79 -3.30 20.58
N ARG A 86 11.86 -4.08 20.67
CA ARG A 86 12.24 -5.04 19.61
C ARG A 86 11.12 -6.01 19.29
N LYS A 87 10.45 -6.55 20.29
CA LYS A 87 9.35 -7.51 20.11
C LYS A 87 8.14 -6.85 19.47
N GLY A 88 7.76 -5.68 19.95
CA GLY A 88 6.63 -4.92 19.40
C GLY A 88 6.91 -4.44 17.97
N PHE A 89 8.14 -4.03 17.66
CA PHE A 89 8.49 -3.66 16.29
C PHE A 89 8.48 -4.85 15.34
N LYS A 90 8.99 -6.01 15.77
CA LYS A 90 8.86 -7.26 15.00
C LYS A 90 7.39 -7.62 14.77
N GLN A 91 6.55 -7.49 15.78
CA GLN A 91 5.10 -7.73 15.67
C GLN A 91 4.45 -6.74 14.70
N PHE A 92 4.81 -5.45 14.74
CA PHE A 92 4.38 -4.45 13.77
C PHE A 92 4.71 -4.87 12.34
N LEU A 93 5.96 -5.25 12.07
CA LEU A 93 6.38 -5.70 10.76
C LEU A 93 5.63 -6.94 10.28
N SER A 94 5.43 -7.93 11.18
CA SER A 94 4.69 -9.15 10.85
C SER A 94 3.24 -8.86 10.46
N ILE A 95 2.52 -8.09 11.29
CA ILE A 95 1.13 -7.70 11.02
C ILE A 95 1.03 -6.90 9.71
N SER A 96 1.99 -6.00 9.46
CA SER A 96 2.03 -5.22 8.21
C SER A 96 2.15 -6.11 6.98
N LEU A 97 3.03 -7.11 7.02
CA LEU A 97 3.23 -8.05 5.92
C LEU A 97 1.99 -8.93 5.68
N ASP A 98 1.35 -9.40 6.75
CA ASP A 98 0.13 -10.21 6.67
C ASP A 98 -1.02 -9.42 6.05
N LEU A 99 -1.28 -8.21 6.53
CA LEU A 99 -2.34 -7.33 5.99
C LEU A 99 -2.14 -7.01 4.50
N ILE A 100 -0.90 -6.72 4.10
CA ILE A 100 -0.57 -6.46 2.70
C ILE A 100 -0.74 -7.73 1.87
N HIS A 101 -0.32 -8.89 2.40
CA HIS A 101 -0.44 -10.17 1.69
C HIS A 101 -1.89 -10.60 1.50
N GLU A 102 -2.78 -10.30 2.43
CA GLU A 102 -4.21 -10.61 2.35
C GLU A 102 -4.96 -9.70 1.37
N ASN A 103 -4.42 -8.55 1.01
CA ASN A 103 -5.05 -7.63 0.08
C ASN A 103 -4.80 -8.05 -1.38
N PRO A 104 -5.83 -8.56 -2.12
CA PRO A 104 -5.64 -9.05 -3.49
C PRO A 104 -5.26 -7.96 -4.48
N PHE A 105 -5.66 -6.71 -4.23
CA PHE A 105 -5.35 -5.56 -5.06
C PHE A 105 -3.85 -5.20 -4.97
N ILE A 106 -3.29 -5.14 -3.76
CA ILE A 106 -1.86 -4.87 -3.56
C ILE A 106 -1.01 -6.02 -4.11
N LYS A 107 -1.50 -7.25 -4.00
CA LYS A 107 -0.87 -8.42 -4.61
C LYS A 107 -0.73 -8.29 -6.12
N ASP A 108 -1.79 -7.86 -6.83
CA ASP A 108 -1.77 -7.62 -8.28
C ASP A 108 -0.76 -6.52 -8.65
N LEU A 109 -0.69 -5.46 -7.86
CA LEU A 109 0.22 -4.35 -8.09
C LEU A 109 1.67 -4.82 -8.28
N VAL A 110 2.12 -5.76 -7.45
CA VAL A 110 3.49 -6.27 -7.46
C VAL A 110 3.66 -7.45 -8.41
N GLN A 111 2.84 -8.49 -8.29
CA GLN A 111 2.99 -9.73 -9.07
C GLN A 111 2.84 -9.51 -10.58
N ASN A 112 1.95 -8.60 -10.99
CA ASN A 112 1.70 -8.32 -12.41
C ASN A 112 2.46 -7.11 -12.95
N ASN A 113 3.42 -6.59 -12.18
CA ASN A 113 4.20 -5.39 -12.54
C ASN A 113 3.29 -4.20 -12.90
N SER A 114 2.14 -4.10 -12.22
CA SER A 114 1.16 -3.04 -12.45
C SER A 114 1.70 -1.68 -12.01
N TYR A 115 2.58 -1.64 -11.00
CA TYR A 115 3.24 -0.43 -10.53
C TYR A 115 4.04 0.29 -11.63
N SER A 116 4.82 -0.43 -12.43
CA SER A 116 5.58 0.18 -13.53
C SER A 116 4.69 0.74 -14.65
N LYS A 117 3.46 0.24 -14.79
CA LYS A 117 2.47 0.79 -15.72
C LYS A 117 1.83 2.05 -15.18
N LEU A 118 1.55 2.09 -13.86
CA LEU A 118 1.06 3.30 -13.18
C LEU A 118 2.05 4.45 -13.34
N LEU A 119 3.32 4.23 -13.07
CA LEU A 119 4.38 5.23 -13.23
C LEU A 119 4.43 5.89 -14.62
N ARG A 120 3.94 5.20 -15.66
CA ARG A 120 3.93 5.72 -17.04
C ARG A 120 2.64 6.41 -17.45
N LYS A 121 1.56 6.22 -16.70
CA LYS A 121 0.19 6.63 -17.07
C LYS A 121 -0.42 7.63 -16.10
N VAL A 122 -0.04 7.55 -14.83
CA VAL A 122 -0.46 8.51 -13.81
C VAL A 122 0.38 9.77 -13.94
N PRO A 123 -0.22 10.97 -13.86
CA PRO A 123 0.53 12.22 -13.89
C PRO A 123 1.63 12.26 -12.83
N GLU A 124 2.82 12.74 -13.20
CA GLU A 124 3.98 12.81 -12.29
C GLU A 124 3.66 13.60 -11.00
N SER A 125 2.82 14.62 -11.10
CA SER A 125 2.39 15.39 -9.94
C SER A 125 1.57 14.58 -8.92
N LYS A 126 0.68 13.67 -9.40
CA LYS A 126 -0.08 12.77 -8.52
C LYS A 126 0.85 11.76 -7.85
N MET A 127 1.75 11.14 -8.63
CA MET A 127 2.73 10.18 -8.09
C MET A 127 3.67 10.83 -7.06
N SER A 128 4.16 12.03 -7.34
CA SER A 128 5.02 12.77 -6.41
C SER A 128 4.30 13.15 -5.12
N ALA A 129 3.01 13.52 -5.20
CA ALA A 129 2.18 13.81 -4.02
C ALA A 129 1.98 12.55 -3.17
N HIS A 130 1.66 11.43 -3.80
CA HIS A 130 1.50 10.12 -3.15
C HIS A 130 2.76 9.68 -2.38
N LEU A 131 3.94 9.72 -3.04
CA LEU A 131 5.21 9.39 -2.38
C LEU A 131 5.57 10.36 -1.24
N ALA A 132 5.18 11.63 -1.35
CA ALA A 132 5.38 12.60 -0.29
C ALA A 132 4.46 12.31 0.91
N GLU A 133 3.24 11.86 0.68
CA GLU A 133 2.29 11.45 1.73
C GLU A 133 2.76 10.20 2.45
N GLU A 134 3.18 9.15 1.74
CA GLU A 134 3.78 7.96 2.34
C GLU A 134 4.98 8.30 3.25
N ARG A 135 5.87 9.17 2.76
CA ARG A 135 7.02 9.65 3.54
C ARG A 135 6.58 10.41 4.79
N ALA A 136 5.55 11.25 4.68
CA ALA A 136 5.01 12.01 5.81
C ALA A 136 4.44 11.06 6.88
N ILE A 137 3.68 10.04 6.49
CA ILE A 137 3.12 9.01 7.39
C ILE A 137 4.22 8.30 8.15
N LEU A 138 5.28 7.85 7.47
CA LEU A 138 6.43 7.18 8.11
C LEU A 138 7.17 8.14 9.06
N THR A 139 7.40 9.39 8.64
CA THR A 139 8.07 10.39 9.46
C THR A 139 7.27 10.73 10.70
N GLU A 140 5.97 10.89 10.59
CA GLU A 140 5.07 11.17 11.71
C GLU A 140 5.01 9.97 12.66
N SER A 141 4.79 8.77 12.12
CA SER A 141 4.59 7.55 12.91
C SER A 141 5.86 7.11 13.65
N LEU A 142 7.03 7.22 13.03
CA LEU A 142 8.29 6.72 13.59
C LEU A 142 9.22 7.83 14.11
N GLY A 143 8.97 9.08 13.72
CA GLY A 143 9.84 10.20 14.07
C GLY A 143 9.90 10.50 15.57
N SER A 144 8.85 10.27 16.33
CA SER A 144 8.85 10.39 17.79
C SER A 144 9.83 9.41 18.42
N TYR A 145 9.79 8.15 18.02
CA TYR A 145 10.68 7.09 18.52
C TYR A 145 12.16 7.32 18.18
N GLN A 146 12.42 7.92 17.00
CA GLN A 146 13.79 8.33 16.64
C GLN A 146 14.27 9.52 17.48
N ARG A 147 13.39 10.50 17.78
CA ARG A 147 13.74 11.64 18.66
C ARG A 147 13.96 11.22 20.10
N GLU A 148 13.20 10.27 20.60
CA GLU A 148 13.30 9.70 21.95
C GLU A 148 14.49 8.73 22.10
N GLY A 149 15.13 8.37 20.99
CA GLY A 149 16.25 7.44 20.99
C GLY A 149 15.85 5.96 21.15
N THR A 150 14.57 5.63 21.10
CA THR A 150 14.07 4.25 21.08
C THR A 150 14.41 3.56 19.77
N MET A 151 14.35 4.32 18.68
CA MET A 151 14.72 3.86 17.33
C MET A 151 15.93 4.62 16.81
N LYS A 152 16.80 3.93 16.08
CA LYS A 152 17.93 4.56 15.39
C LYS A 152 17.44 5.58 14.37
N LYS A 153 18.22 6.65 14.18
CA LYS A 153 17.95 7.64 13.14
C LYS A 153 18.26 7.04 11.78
N VAL A 154 17.26 6.91 10.95
CA VAL A 154 17.35 6.45 9.56
C VAL A 154 16.47 7.39 8.72
N GLU A 155 16.96 7.75 7.55
CA GLU A 155 16.21 8.59 6.62
C GLU A 155 14.90 7.93 6.22
N PRO A 156 13.78 8.68 6.12
CA PRO A 156 12.46 8.12 5.79
C PRO A 156 12.44 7.29 4.51
N ASP A 157 13.17 7.73 3.46
CA ASP A 157 13.25 7.00 2.20
C ASP A 157 13.95 5.65 2.34
N VAL A 158 14.94 5.55 3.24
CA VAL A 158 15.63 4.29 3.53
C VAL A 158 14.71 3.34 4.29
N LEU A 159 13.91 3.86 5.24
CA LEU A 159 12.91 3.07 5.94
C LEU A 159 11.81 2.57 5.00
N ALA A 160 11.28 3.44 4.14
CA ALA A 160 10.31 3.07 3.13
C ALA A 160 10.87 1.98 2.20
N GLY A 161 12.10 2.15 1.72
CA GLY A 161 12.80 1.15 0.91
C GLY A 161 12.99 -0.19 1.62
N LEU A 162 13.29 -0.18 2.91
CA LEU A 162 13.43 -1.39 3.72
C LEU A 162 12.10 -2.13 3.86
N PHE A 163 11.02 -1.42 4.16
CA PHE A 163 9.68 -2.02 4.25
C PHE A 163 9.22 -2.58 2.90
N HIS A 164 9.48 -1.84 1.83
CA HIS A 164 9.20 -2.32 0.47
C HIS A 164 10.02 -3.58 0.12
N ALA A 165 11.29 -3.66 0.52
CA ALA A 165 12.12 -4.84 0.30
C ALA A 165 11.60 -6.07 1.06
N LEU A 166 11.19 -5.91 2.33
CA LEU A 166 10.57 -6.97 3.13
C LEU A 166 9.26 -7.45 2.49
N PHE A 167 8.47 -6.53 1.98
CA PHE A 167 7.23 -6.83 1.29
C PHE A 167 7.47 -7.59 -0.02
N LEU A 168 8.42 -7.17 -0.86
CA LEU A 168 8.79 -7.89 -2.07
C LEU A 168 9.26 -9.32 -1.74
N LEU A 169 10.08 -9.47 -0.71
CA LEU A 169 10.52 -10.78 -0.23
C LEU A 169 9.31 -11.66 0.15
N TYR A 170 8.35 -11.10 0.87
CA TYR A 170 7.15 -11.82 1.31
C TYR A 170 6.26 -12.28 0.14
N LEU A 171 6.12 -11.46 -0.90
CA LEU A 171 5.37 -11.80 -2.10
C LEU A 171 6.04 -12.88 -2.96
N HIS A 172 7.37 -12.94 -2.92
CA HIS A 172 8.18 -13.92 -3.66
C HIS A 172 8.57 -15.15 -2.83
N LYS A 173 7.76 -15.50 -1.81
CA LYS A 173 8.00 -16.64 -0.92
C LYS A 173 8.16 -17.98 -1.66
N GLU A 174 7.48 -18.15 -2.80
CA GLU A 174 7.58 -19.36 -3.61
C GLU A 174 8.96 -19.50 -4.28
N ASP A 175 9.57 -18.40 -4.69
CA ASP A 175 10.91 -18.38 -5.30
C ASP A 175 12.00 -18.68 -4.27
N ILE A 176 11.74 -18.39 -2.99
CA ILE A 176 12.67 -18.67 -1.87
C ILE A 176 12.53 -20.12 -1.38
N GLY A 177 11.32 -20.65 -1.48
CA GLY A 177 10.95 -21.99 -1.00
C GLY A 177 9.99 -21.92 0.18
N VAL A 178 8.77 -22.39 -0.04
CA VAL A 178 7.65 -22.28 0.93
C VAL A 178 7.97 -22.93 2.28
N ASP A 179 8.75 -24.00 2.29
CA ASP A 179 9.07 -24.76 3.51
C ASP A 179 10.04 -23.99 4.43
N ILE A 180 10.99 -23.23 3.85
CA ILE A 180 11.99 -22.48 4.61
C ILE A 180 11.61 -21.00 4.80
N PHE A 181 10.63 -20.52 4.05
CA PHE A 181 10.25 -19.10 4.05
C PHE A 181 9.85 -18.58 5.43
N PRO A 182 9.07 -19.32 6.27
CA PRO A 182 8.74 -18.84 7.62
C PRO A 182 9.99 -18.54 8.48
N ASP A 183 11.02 -19.37 8.36
CA ASP A 183 12.27 -19.17 9.10
C ASP A 183 13.08 -17.99 8.52
N VAL A 184 13.13 -17.88 7.18
CA VAL A 184 13.80 -16.78 6.49
C VAL A 184 13.19 -15.44 6.85
N ILE A 185 11.86 -15.30 6.71
CA ILE A 185 11.20 -14.04 7.04
C ILE A 185 11.29 -13.73 8.53
N GLY A 186 11.14 -14.74 9.40
CA GLY A 186 11.33 -14.60 10.84
C GLY A 186 12.70 -14.02 11.19
N LEU A 187 13.77 -14.56 10.61
CA LEU A 187 15.13 -14.07 10.78
C LEU A 187 15.31 -12.64 10.24
N MET A 188 14.75 -12.33 9.08
CA MET A 188 14.79 -10.98 8.51
C MET A 188 14.11 -9.95 9.42
N LEU A 189 12.94 -10.30 9.99
CA LEU A 189 12.23 -9.43 10.93
C LEU A 189 13.04 -9.25 12.25
N ASP A 190 13.70 -10.29 12.75
CA ASP A 190 14.58 -10.19 13.91
C ASP A 190 15.78 -9.27 13.64
N LEU A 191 16.47 -9.48 12.54
CA LEU A 191 17.63 -8.66 12.14
C LEU A 191 17.22 -7.19 11.92
N THR A 192 16.06 -6.96 11.31
CA THR A 192 15.51 -5.61 11.09
C THR A 192 15.21 -4.93 12.43
N SER A 193 14.53 -5.63 13.33
CA SER A 193 14.19 -5.12 14.65
C SER A 193 15.43 -4.82 15.48
N ASP A 194 16.41 -5.73 15.50
CA ASP A 194 17.69 -5.56 16.17
C ASP A 194 18.54 -4.45 15.55
N GLY A 195 18.42 -4.29 14.24
CA GLY A 195 19.10 -3.24 13.49
C GLY A 195 18.55 -1.83 13.76
N LEU A 196 17.25 -1.70 13.99
CA LEU A 196 16.55 -0.41 14.09
C LEU A 196 16.24 0.01 15.52
N ILE A 197 15.89 -0.92 16.41
CA ILE A 197 15.46 -0.60 17.78
C ILE A 197 16.67 -0.63 18.72
N ASN A 198 16.88 0.46 19.44
CA ASN A 198 17.93 0.55 20.43
C ASN A 198 17.58 -0.32 21.65
N THR A 199 18.49 -1.18 22.06
CA THR A 199 18.44 -1.78 23.40
C THR A 199 18.77 -0.68 24.40
N GLY A 200 17.93 -0.52 25.42
CA GLY A 200 18.14 0.49 26.47
C GLY A 200 19.42 0.34 27.32
N GLU A 201 20.41 -0.38 26.83
CA GLU A 201 21.76 -0.35 27.37
C GLU A 201 22.39 0.99 26.98
N ARG A 202 22.23 1.99 27.84
CA ARG A 202 23.13 3.13 27.85
C ARG A 202 24.54 2.57 28.04
N ASN A 203 25.36 2.66 27.01
CA ASN A 203 26.81 2.54 27.20
C ASN A 203 27.19 3.60 28.25
N LEU A 204 27.40 3.17 29.48
CA LEU A 204 28.10 3.93 30.51
C LEU A 204 29.56 3.87 30.13
N GLU A 205 30.00 4.76 29.23
CA GLU A 205 31.38 5.17 29.09
C GLU A 205 31.53 6.61 29.53
#